data_c0223e73366cd46e699131acaa53199e
#
_entry.id   c0223e73366cd46e699131acaa53199e
#
_cell.length_a   1.000
_cell.length_b   1.000
_cell.length_c   1.000
_cell.angle_alpha   90.00
_cell.angle_beta   90.00
_cell.angle_gamma   90.00
#
_symmetry.space_group_name_H-M   'P 1'
#
loop_
_entity.id
_entity.type
_entity.pdbx_description
1 polymer ?
#
loop_
_entity_poly.entity_id
_entity_poly.type
_entity_poly.pdbx_seq_one_letter_code
_entity_poly.pdbx_strand_id
1 'polypeptide(L)'
;MTLLLDTHTLLWWLFNSKELSPQARLLLANPGNRVLVSSACAWEIATKFRLGKLPHAEPLVRNFGAVLAQARLEELPISAAHAIAAGTLAGTHRDPFDRVLAAQSLLEGVPVLGCDPAIVDLGARQIW
;
A
#
# COMPACT_ATOMS: atom_id res chain seq x y z
N MET A 1 15.48 5.55 3.34
CA MET A 1 14.94 5.05 2.08
C MET A 1 13.47 5.42 1.95
N THR A 2 12.94 5.34 0.74
CA THR A 2 11.51 5.54 0.49
C THR A 2 10.85 4.20 0.21
N LEU A 3 9.70 3.96 0.83
CA LEU A 3 8.95 2.71 0.74
C LEU A 3 7.51 3.00 0.36
N LEU A 4 6.89 2.09 -0.38
CA LEU A 4 5.46 2.13 -0.70
C LEU A 4 4.77 0.96 0.00
N LEU A 5 3.76 1.23 0.83
CA LEU A 5 3.10 0.16 1.59
C LEU A 5 2.09 -0.60 0.72
N ASP A 6 2.11 -1.93 0.84
CA ASP A 6 0.98 -2.78 0.49
C ASP A 6 -0.17 -2.51 1.47
N THR A 7 -1.41 -2.68 1.04
CA THR A 7 -2.59 -2.44 1.87
C THR A 7 -2.58 -3.27 3.15
N HIS A 8 -2.22 -4.55 3.09
CA HIS A 8 -2.13 -5.40 4.29
C HIS A 8 -1.06 -4.89 5.25
N THR A 9 0.09 -4.47 4.73
CA THR A 9 1.17 -3.91 5.56
C THR A 9 0.71 -2.66 6.29
N LEU A 10 -0.01 -1.76 5.59
CA LEU A 10 -0.60 -0.58 6.21
C LEU A 10 -1.52 -0.96 7.37
N LEU A 11 -2.44 -1.87 7.16
CA LEU A 11 -3.38 -2.31 8.18
C LEU A 11 -2.65 -2.97 9.34
N TRP A 12 -1.70 -3.85 9.07
CA TRP A 12 -0.93 -4.54 10.11
C TRP A 12 -0.11 -3.56 10.96
N TRP A 13 0.45 -2.54 10.32
CA TRP A 13 1.19 -1.51 11.05
C TRP A 13 0.26 -0.67 11.94
N LEU A 14 -0.85 -0.18 11.40
CA LEU A 14 -1.78 0.67 12.14
C LEU A 14 -2.48 -0.07 13.30
N PHE A 15 -2.74 -1.36 13.13
CA PHE A 15 -3.40 -2.18 14.16
C PHE A 15 -2.43 -3.03 14.97
N ASN A 16 -1.13 -2.80 14.84
CA ASN A 16 -0.08 -3.51 15.57
C ASN A 16 -0.21 -5.04 15.48
N SER A 17 -0.43 -5.55 14.28
CA SER A 17 -0.64 -6.96 14.02
C SER A 17 0.66 -7.77 14.10
N LYS A 18 0.55 -9.01 14.57
CA LYS A 18 1.66 -9.98 14.59
C LYS A 18 2.05 -10.46 13.19
N GLU A 19 1.20 -10.23 12.19
CA GLU A 19 1.49 -10.59 10.79
C GLU A 19 2.62 -9.77 10.18
N LEU A 20 2.87 -8.58 10.75
CA LEU A 20 3.95 -7.71 10.29
C LEU A 20 5.31 -8.33 10.62
N SER A 21 6.17 -8.51 9.59
CA SER A 21 7.50 -9.10 9.80
C SER A 21 8.36 -8.23 10.70
N PRO A 22 9.36 -8.83 11.41
CA PRO A 22 10.31 -8.03 12.20
C PRO A 22 11.05 -6.98 11.37
N GLN A 23 11.47 -7.33 10.14
CA GLN A 23 12.14 -6.39 9.24
C GLN A 23 11.22 -5.23 8.85
N ALA A 24 9.98 -5.52 8.46
CA ALA A 24 9.02 -4.48 8.12
C ALA A 24 8.76 -3.55 9.29
N ARG A 25 8.63 -4.08 10.49
CA ARG A 25 8.45 -3.29 11.72
C ARG A 25 9.62 -2.36 11.97
N LEU A 26 10.84 -2.82 11.80
CA LEU A 26 12.04 -1.99 11.96
C LEU A 26 12.09 -0.87 10.92
N LEU A 27 11.76 -1.18 9.67
CA LEU A 27 11.75 -0.18 8.60
C LEU A 27 10.70 0.90 8.83
N LEU A 28 9.51 0.52 9.28
CA LEU A 28 8.42 1.47 9.57
C LEU A 28 8.68 2.31 10.82
N ALA A 29 9.38 1.76 11.80
CA ALA A 29 9.74 2.47 13.02
C ALA A 29 10.89 3.46 12.82
N ASN A 30 11.65 3.35 11.74
CA ASN A 30 12.81 4.21 11.47
C ASN A 30 12.34 5.57 10.91
N PRO A 31 12.51 6.68 11.67
CA PRO A 31 12.06 8.00 11.22
C PRO A 31 12.85 8.54 10.02
N GLY A 32 13.99 7.94 9.69
CA GLY A 32 14.77 8.29 8.50
C GLY A 32 14.17 7.78 7.20
N ASN A 33 13.19 6.88 7.27
CA ASN A 33 12.50 6.35 6.10
C ASN A 33 11.27 7.19 5.76
N ARG A 34 11.10 7.44 4.46
CA ARG A 34 9.89 8.06 3.92
C ARG A 34 8.93 6.95 3.50
N VAL A 35 7.73 6.94 4.05
CA VAL A 35 6.76 5.86 3.84
C VAL A 35 5.53 6.41 3.13
N LEU A 36 5.26 5.87 1.95
CA LEU A 36 4.16 6.28 1.08
C LEU A 36 3.02 5.28 1.15
N VAL A 37 1.79 5.79 1.08
CA VAL A 37 0.56 5.01 1.03
C VAL A 37 -0.22 5.45 -0.21
N SER A 38 -0.48 4.53 -1.10
CA SER A 38 -1.24 4.80 -2.33
C SER A 38 -2.69 5.16 -2.02
N SER A 39 -3.26 6.08 -2.80
CA SER A 39 -4.71 6.31 -2.82
C SER A 39 -5.48 5.03 -3.16
N ALA A 40 -4.87 4.07 -3.84
CA ALA A 40 -5.46 2.76 -4.10
C ALA A 40 -5.76 1.99 -2.80
N CYS A 41 -4.93 2.18 -1.76
CA CYS A 41 -5.17 1.57 -0.45
C CYS A 41 -6.46 2.12 0.18
N ALA A 42 -6.71 3.42 0.04
CA ALA A 42 -7.94 4.04 0.53
C ALA A 42 -9.15 3.44 -0.18
N TRP A 43 -9.08 3.27 -1.49
CA TRP A 43 -10.15 2.66 -2.29
C TRP A 43 -10.39 1.20 -1.89
N GLU A 44 -9.33 0.41 -1.78
CA GLU A 44 -9.44 -0.99 -1.38
C GLU A 44 -10.05 -1.15 0.02
N ILE A 45 -9.56 -0.37 0.99
CA ILE A 45 -10.04 -0.41 2.37
C ILE A 45 -11.51 0.00 2.44
N ALA A 46 -11.90 1.08 1.76
CA ALA A 46 -13.28 1.55 1.73
C ALA A 46 -14.21 0.51 1.08
N THR A 47 -13.75 -0.13 0.00
CA THR A 47 -14.51 -1.18 -0.68
C THR A 47 -14.75 -2.38 0.24
N LYS A 48 -13.69 -2.86 0.91
CA LYS A 48 -13.80 -4.00 1.83
C LYS A 48 -14.61 -3.65 3.07
N PHE A 49 -14.51 -2.41 3.56
CA PHE A 49 -15.36 -1.94 4.65
C PHE A 49 -16.84 -1.99 4.27
N ARG A 50 -17.19 -1.47 3.09
CA ARG A 50 -18.57 -1.50 2.58
C ARG A 50 -19.09 -2.94 2.47
N LEU A 51 -18.23 -3.88 2.10
CA LEU A 51 -18.60 -5.29 1.96
C LEU A 51 -18.62 -6.05 3.31
N GLY A 52 -18.38 -5.38 4.42
CA GLY A 52 -18.38 -5.99 5.75
C GLY A 52 -17.14 -6.82 6.08
N LYS A 53 -16.09 -6.74 5.27
CA LYS A 53 -14.86 -7.53 5.45
C LYS A 53 -13.83 -6.88 6.38
N LEU A 54 -13.94 -5.57 6.62
CA LEU A 54 -13.02 -4.80 7.47
C LEU A 54 -13.80 -3.85 8.40
N PRO A 55 -14.63 -4.37 9.32
CA PRO A 55 -15.47 -3.48 10.14
C PRO A 55 -14.66 -2.57 11.06
N HIS A 56 -13.45 -2.99 11.47
CA HIS A 56 -12.57 -2.19 12.34
C HIS A 56 -11.84 -1.07 11.60
N ALA A 57 -11.96 -0.99 10.28
CA ALA A 57 -11.29 0.03 9.46
C ALA A 57 -12.09 1.34 9.35
N GLU A 58 -13.20 1.49 10.08
CA GLU A 58 -14.03 2.69 10.03
C GLU A 58 -13.25 4.00 10.21
N PRO A 59 -12.31 4.12 11.17
CA PRO A 59 -11.53 5.35 11.33
C PRO A 59 -10.74 5.73 10.07
N LEU A 60 -10.22 4.74 9.34
CA LEU A 60 -9.51 4.96 8.08
C LEU A 60 -10.45 5.47 6.99
N VAL A 61 -11.65 4.90 6.92
CA VAL A 61 -12.64 5.32 5.92
C VAL A 61 -13.12 6.76 6.18
N ARG A 62 -13.29 7.13 7.44
CA ARG A 62 -13.80 8.46 7.81
C ARG A 62 -12.73 9.55 7.76
N ASN A 63 -11.50 9.25 8.13
CA ASN A 63 -10.42 10.24 8.31
C ASN A 63 -9.07 9.73 7.82
N PHE A 64 -9.01 9.21 6.59
CA PHE A 64 -7.81 8.59 6.05
C PHE A 64 -6.58 9.51 6.14
N GLY A 65 -6.70 10.75 5.67
CA GLY A 65 -5.59 11.70 5.69
C GLY A 65 -5.08 12.00 7.09
N ALA A 66 -5.98 12.17 8.07
CA ALA A 66 -5.61 12.45 9.45
C ALA A 66 -4.90 11.25 10.08
N VAL A 67 -5.36 10.02 9.81
CA VAL A 67 -4.72 8.80 10.30
C VAL A 67 -3.31 8.66 9.74
N LEU A 68 -3.12 8.90 8.44
CA LEU A 68 -1.80 8.85 7.82
C LEU A 68 -0.86 9.90 8.43
N ALA A 69 -1.33 11.13 8.57
CA ALA A 69 -0.53 12.23 9.13
C ALA A 69 -0.07 11.89 10.56
N GLN A 70 -0.97 11.37 11.39
CA GLN A 70 -0.65 10.99 12.76
C GLN A 70 0.38 9.86 12.82
N ALA A 71 0.33 8.94 11.86
CA ALA A 71 1.27 7.82 11.75
C ALA A 71 2.54 8.19 10.98
N ARG A 72 2.70 9.46 10.56
CA ARG A 72 3.83 9.95 9.77
C ARG A 72 3.97 9.23 8.43
N LEU A 73 2.85 8.90 7.82
CA LEU A 73 2.77 8.32 6.48
C LEU A 73 2.32 9.40 5.50
N GLU A 74 2.74 9.28 4.22
CA GLU A 74 2.38 10.23 3.18
C GLU A 74 1.51 9.56 2.12
N GLU A 75 0.47 10.24 1.68
CA GLU A 75 -0.33 9.76 0.57
C GLU A 75 0.43 9.90 -0.75
N LEU A 76 0.38 8.85 -1.59
CA LEU A 76 0.80 8.89 -2.99
C LEU A 76 -0.45 8.85 -3.87
N PRO A 77 -0.85 9.99 -4.45
CA PRO A 77 -2.01 10.03 -5.32
C PRO A 77 -1.79 9.23 -6.60
N ILE A 78 -2.88 8.71 -7.16
CA ILE A 78 -2.85 8.00 -8.44
C ILE A 78 -2.93 9.03 -9.57
N SER A 79 -1.86 9.17 -10.34
CA SER A 79 -1.84 10.00 -11.53
C SER A 79 -2.39 9.25 -12.74
N ALA A 80 -2.64 9.97 -13.85
CA ALA A 80 -2.98 9.34 -15.11
C ALA A 80 -1.87 8.41 -15.59
N ALA A 81 -0.60 8.79 -15.40
CA ALA A 81 0.53 7.93 -15.74
C ALA A 81 0.52 6.62 -14.95
N HIS A 82 0.23 6.69 -13.65
CA HIS A 82 0.07 5.49 -12.82
C HIS A 82 -1.06 4.60 -13.34
N ALA A 83 -2.20 5.20 -13.65
CA ALA A 83 -3.39 4.45 -14.11
C ALA A 83 -3.15 3.77 -15.45
N ILE A 84 -2.52 4.47 -16.41
CA ILE A 84 -2.19 3.90 -17.71
C ILE A 84 -1.21 2.75 -17.55
N ALA A 85 -0.16 2.94 -16.76
CA ALA A 85 0.81 1.88 -16.49
C ALA A 85 0.13 0.67 -15.84
N ALA A 86 -0.73 0.88 -14.85
CA ALA A 86 -1.47 -0.21 -14.19
C ALA A 86 -2.32 -1.01 -15.18
N GLY A 87 -2.98 -0.32 -16.10
CA GLY A 87 -3.83 -0.96 -17.11
C GLY A 87 -3.03 -1.75 -18.16
N THR A 88 -1.79 -1.33 -18.43
CA THR A 88 -0.97 -1.90 -19.51
C THR A 88 0.14 -2.83 -19.03
N LEU A 89 0.36 -3.00 -17.72
CA LEU A 89 1.33 -3.96 -17.21
C LEU A 89 1.07 -5.35 -17.77
N ALA A 90 2.15 -6.03 -18.18
CA ALA A 90 2.07 -7.40 -18.66
C ALA A 90 1.61 -8.34 -17.53
N GLY A 91 1.02 -9.47 -17.91
CA GLY A 91 0.56 -10.48 -16.98
C GLY A 91 -0.97 -10.57 -16.91
N THR A 92 -1.45 -11.65 -16.31
CA THR A 92 -2.87 -11.98 -16.25
C THR A 92 -3.54 -11.58 -14.93
N HIS A 93 -2.78 -11.00 -14.00
CA HIS A 93 -3.29 -10.58 -12.70
C HIS A 93 -4.35 -9.48 -12.87
N ARG A 94 -5.54 -9.70 -12.32
CA ARG A 94 -6.72 -8.84 -12.56
C ARG A 94 -7.03 -7.87 -11.43
N ASP A 95 -6.46 -8.06 -10.25
CA ASP A 95 -6.76 -7.19 -9.11
C ASP A 95 -6.30 -5.76 -9.42
N PRO A 96 -7.22 -4.79 -9.53
CA PRO A 96 -6.85 -3.44 -9.90
C PRO A 96 -6.01 -2.74 -8.83
N PHE A 97 -6.19 -3.09 -7.57
CA PHE A 97 -5.42 -2.49 -6.47
C PHE A 97 -3.95 -2.91 -6.54
N ASP A 98 -3.69 -4.19 -6.78
CA ASP A 98 -2.33 -4.71 -6.93
C ASP A 98 -1.66 -4.13 -8.16
N ARG A 99 -2.39 -4.01 -9.27
CA ARG A 99 -1.87 -3.45 -10.53
C ARG A 99 -1.45 -2.00 -10.36
N VAL A 100 -2.27 -1.17 -9.70
CA VAL A 100 -1.94 0.24 -9.42
C VAL A 100 -0.72 0.32 -8.51
N LEU A 101 -0.67 -0.47 -7.47
CA LEU A 101 0.43 -0.46 -6.52
C LEU A 101 1.76 -0.82 -7.20
N ALA A 102 1.77 -1.88 -8.01
CA ALA A 102 2.95 -2.28 -8.77
C ALA A 102 3.38 -1.18 -9.76
N ALA A 103 2.42 -0.58 -10.47
CA ALA A 103 2.70 0.51 -11.41
C ALA A 103 3.31 1.72 -10.71
N GLN A 104 2.78 2.11 -9.56
CA GLN A 104 3.33 3.21 -8.78
C GLN A 104 4.76 2.90 -8.30
N SER A 105 4.98 1.70 -7.80
CA SER A 105 6.31 1.25 -7.40
C SER A 105 7.32 1.39 -8.55
N LEU A 106 6.95 0.92 -9.73
CA LEU A 106 7.82 0.95 -10.90
C LEU A 106 8.09 2.37 -11.39
N LEU A 107 7.05 3.21 -11.48
CA LEU A 107 7.19 4.58 -11.97
C LEU A 107 7.91 5.50 -10.99
N GLU A 108 7.66 5.34 -9.71
CA GLU A 108 8.30 6.15 -8.67
C GLU A 108 9.70 5.61 -8.28
N GLY A 109 10.05 4.40 -8.73
CA GLY A 109 11.34 3.80 -8.42
C GLY A 109 11.50 3.44 -6.96
N VAL A 110 10.42 3.04 -6.28
CA VAL A 110 10.43 2.70 -4.86
C VAL A 110 9.95 1.27 -4.64
N PRO A 111 10.56 0.51 -3.72
CA PRO A 111 10.10 -0.84 -3.44
C PRO A 111 8.79 -0.83 -2.65
N VAL A 112 8.00 -1.89 -2.83
CA VAL A 112 6.82 -2.15 -2.02
C VAL A 112 7.24 -2.88 -0.75
N LEU A 113 6.77 -2.40 0.38
CA LEU A 113 6.89 -3.11 1.65
C LEU A 113 5.65 -3.99 1.83
N GLY A 114 5.83 -5.29 1.64
CA GLY A 114 4.75 -6.26 1.65
C GLY A 114 5.23 -7.65 1.28
N CYS A 115 4.32 -8.62 1.33
CA CYS A 115 4.64 -10.02 1.07
C CYS A 115 3.69 -10.70 0.05
N ASP A 116 2.86 -9.93 -0.64
CA ASP A 116 1.96 -10.48 -1.65
C ASP A 116 2.74 -10.86 -2.92
N PRO A 117 2.72 -12.14 -3.35
CA PRO A 117 3.42 -12.58 -4.56
C PRO A 117 2.98 -11.85 -5.83
N ALA A 118 1.74 -11.36 -5.88
CA ALA A 118 1.22 -10.64 -7.05
C ALA A 118 2.06 -9.41 -7.41
N ILE A 119 2.60 -8.73 -6.42
CA ILE A 119 3.42 -7.52 -6.62
C ILE A 119 4.70 -7.87 -7.39
N VAL A 120 5.37 -8.95 -7.00
CA VAL A 120 6.58 -9.42 -7.67
C VAL A 120 6.25 -9.94 -9.07
N ASP A 121 5.13 -10.67 -9.21
CA ASP A 121 4.69 -11.19 -10.51
C ASP A 121 4.39 -10.05 -11.49
N LEU A 122 3.95 -8.89 -11.00
CA LEU A 122 3.71 -7.70 -11.81
C LEU A 122 5.00 -6.90 -12.10
N GLY A 123 6.13 -7.34 -11.59
CA GLY A 123 7.44 -6.77 -11.92
C GLY A 123 7.99 -5.77 -10.90
N ALA A 124 7.29 -5.51 -9.82
CA ALA A 124 7.76 -4.57 -8.79
C ALA A 124 8.69 -5.26 -7.79
N ARG A 125 9.62 -4.49 -7.24
CA ARG A 125 10.50 -4.95 -6.17
C ARG A 125 9.76 -4.93 -4.83
N GLN A 126 9.95 -5.96 -4.03
CA GLN A 126 9.27 -6.12 -2.75
C GLN A 126 10.26 -6.43 -1.63
N ILE A 127 10.02 -5.84 -0.46
CA ILE A 127 10.79 -6.06 0.77
C ILE A 127 9.83 -6.57 1.85
N TRP A 128 10.30 -7.56 2.63
CA TRP A 128 9.49 -8.09 3.73
C TRP A 128 10.35 -8.60 4.89
#